data_efa3a81db7783b22ee9dd62122ce37f0
#
_entry.id   efa3a81db7783b22ee9dd62122ce37f0
#
_cell.length_a   1.000
_cell.length_b   1.000
_cell.length_c   1.000
_cell.angle_alpha   90.00
_cell.angle_beta   90.00
_cell.angle_gamma   90.00
#
_symmetry.space_group_name_H-M   'P 1'
#
loop_
_entity.id
_entity.type
_entity.pdbx_description
1 polymer ?
#
loop_
_entity_poly.entity_id
_entity_poly.type
_entity_poly.pdbx_seq_one_letter_code
_entity_poly.pdbx_strand_id
1 'polypeptide(L)'
;MNNIQNNNELEDFLTKIDDQIILLGEPSILSEKSLKESKIYHLTTGGSKFRCKVIFHVCKLYDISIKNAETIALTLENLHQASLIHDDIQDEDEIRRSFKTIWTKESIKKALLVGDMMIFESMKTLLNLENTSIEQLKLVFENCLENLSLMVAAQNCELDLQKKEVCLSFEEYRTIVLHKTLPFFYLSFSIPAILSNVKKKEIVNL
;
A
#
# COMPACT_ATOMS: atom_id res chain seq x y z
N MET A 1 30.44 0.72 13.02
CA MET A 1 29.85 -0.62 13.04
C MET A 1 28.31 -0.58 12.95
N ASN A 2 27.60 0.26 13.72
CA ASN A 2 26.12 0.30 13.70
C ASN A 2 25.47 0.62 12.34
N ASN A 3 26.10 1.45 11.46
CA ASN A 3 25.51 1.81 10.17
C ASN A 3 25.55 0.66 9.14
N ILE A 4 26.58 -0.16 9.16
CA ILE A 4 26.72 -1.31 8.23
C ILE A 4 25.73 -2.41 8.62
N GLN A 5 25.57 -2.67 9.92
CA GLN A 5 24.62 -3.65 10.43
C GLN A 5 23.16 -3.25 10.15
N ASN A 6 22.82 -1.95 10.30
CA ASN A 6 21.50 -1.41 9.96
C ASN A 6 21.20 -1.50 8.45
N ASN A 7 22.21 -1.32 7.58
CA ASN A 7 22.01 -1.45 6.14
C ASN A 7 21.72 -2.89 5.73
N ASN A 8 22.44 -3.87 6.30
CA ASN A 8 22.20 -5.29 6.02
C ASN A 8 20.80 -5.72 6.49
N GLU A 9 20.38 -5.32 7.70
CA GLU A 9 19.03 -5.61 8.21
C GLU A 9 17.93 -5.03 7.32
N LEU A 10 18.12 -3.82 6.79
CA LEU A 10 17.18 -3.19 5.87
C LEU A 10 17.11 -3.92 4.52
N GLU A 11 18.25 -4.29 3.94
CA GLU A 11 18.30 -5.03 2.67
C GLU A 11 17.65 -6.42 2.79
N ASP A 12 17.92 -7.15 3.88
CA ASP A 12 17.28 -8.43 4.18
C ASP A 12 15.76 -8.27 4.33
N PHE A 13 15.31 -7.21 5.01
CA PHE A 13 13.89 -6.89 5.15
C PHE A 13 13.24 -6.62 3.79
N LEU A 14 13.85 -5.79 2.95
CA LEU A 14 13.30 -5.45 1.64
C LEU A 14 13.23 -6.67 0.70
N THR A 15 14.27 -7.52 0.73
CA THR A 15 14.29 -8.78 -0.03
C THR A 15 13.14 -9.69 0.38
N LYS A 16 12.89 -9.84 1.68
CA LYS A 16 11.74 -10.62 2.19
C LYS A 16 10.41 -10.04 1.73
N ILE A 17 10.26 -8.71 1.72
CA ILE A 17 9.03 -8.09 1.23
C ILE A 17 8.81 -8.42 -0.25
N ASP A 18 9.86 -8.36 -1.08
CA ASP A 18 9.74 -8.71 -2.50
C ASP A 18 9.37 -10.17 -2.73
N ASP A 19 9.97 -11.10 -1.98
CA ASP A 19 9.65 -12.52 -2.07
C ASP A 19 8.23 -12.83 -1.58
N GLN A 20 7.84 -12.27 -0.44
CA GLN A 20 6.55 -12.56 0.19
C GLN A 20 5.36 -11.93 -0.54
N ILE A 21 5.52 -10.71 -1.09
CA ILE A 21 4.41 -10.04 -1.80
C ILE A 21 3.98 -10.82 -3.05
N ILE A 22 4.92 -11.51 -3.69
CA ILE A 22 4.65 -12.40 -4.82
C ILE A 22 3.85 -13.63 -4.38
N LEU A 23 4.13 -14.13 -3.17
CA LEU A 23 3.51 -15.34 -2.62
C LEU A 23 2.14 -15.10 -1.98
N LEU A 24 1.75 -13.83 -1.72
CA LEU A 24 0.42 -13.55 -1.18
C LEU A 24 -0.66 -14.15 -2.10
N GLY A 25 -1.62 -14.85 -1.48
CA GLY A 25 -2.73 -15.48 -2.18
C GLY A 25 -2.32 -16.78 -2.85
N GLU A 26 -2.30 -17.91 -2.09
CA GLU A 26 -2.20 -19.23 -2.72
C GLU A 26 -3.48 -19.52 -3.52
N PRO A 27 -3.35 -19.87 -4.83
CA PRO A 27 -4.52 -20.11 -5.68
C PRO A 27 -5.25 -21.39 -5.25
N SER A 28 -6.51 -21.25 -4.89
CA SER A 28 -7.39 -22.39 -4.58
C SER A 28 -8.19 -22.87 -5.79
N ILE A 29 -8.29 -22.05 -6.85
CA ILE A 29 -9.05 -22.32 -8.06
C ILE A 29 -8.20 -22.00 -9.30
N LEU A 30 -8.45 -22.70 -10.42
CA LEU A 30 -7.72 -22.50 -11.69
C LEU A 30 -7.74 -21.03 -12.19
N SER A 31 -8.83 -20.30 -11.93
CA SER A 31 -8.96 -18.89 -12.31
C SER A 31 -8.00 -17.95 -11.54
N GLU A 32 -7.63 -18.30 -10.31
CA GLU A 32 -6.71 -17.50 -9.50
C GLU A 32 -5.29 -17.54 -10.05
N LYS A 33 -4.87 -18.65 -10.68
CA LYS A 33 -3.54 -18.75 -11.30
C LYS A 33 -3.29 -17.62 -12.30
N SER A 34 -4.27 -17.34 -13.14
CA SER A 34 -4.17 -16.28 -14.15
C SER A 34 -4.13 -14.88 -13.55
N LEU A 35 -4.84 -14.62 -12.43
CA LEU A 35 -4.75 -13.35 -11.70
C LEU A 35 -3.38 -13.20 -11.02
N LYS A 36 -2.87 -14.28 -10.43
CA LYS A 36 -1.56 -14.30 -9.80
C LYS A 36 -0.43 -14.03 -10.82
N GLU A 37 -0.51 -14.60 -12.02
CA GLU A 37 0.46 -14.34 -13.10
C GLU A 37 0.49 -12.84 -13.48
N SER A 38 -0.69 -12.21 -13.62
CA SER A 38 -0.79 -10.78 -13.91
C SER A 38 -0.28 -9.91 -12.76
N LYS A 39 -0.55 -10.28 -11.51
CA LYS A 39 0.00 -9.65 -10.32
C LYS A 39 1.53 -9.73 -10.30
N ILE A 40 2.10 -10.92 -10.48
CA ILE A 40 3.56 -11.13 -10.54
C ILE A 40 4.18 -10.25 -11.62
N TYR A 41 3.58 -10.24 -12.82
CA TYR A 41 4.03 -9.37 -13.90
C TYR A 41 4.10 -7.90 -13.46
N HIS A 42 3.04 -7.37 -12.82
CA HIS A 42 3.04 -5.98 -12.34
C HIS A 42 4.14 -5.75 -11.29
N LEU A 43 4.28 -6.64 -10.32
CA LEU A 43 5.27 -6.52 -9.25
C LEU A 43 6.72 -6.58 -9.76
N THR A 44 6.99 -7.35 -10.82
CA THR A 44 8.32 -7.44 -11.43
C THR A 44 8.77 -6.18 -12.18
N THR A 45 7.86 -5.22 -12.44
CA THR A 45 8.24 -3.92 -13.01
C THR A 45 9.07 -3.05 -12.04
N GLY A 46 9.22 -3.47 -10.79
CA GLY A 46 10.07 -2.83 -9.79
C GLY A 46 9.38 -1.67 -9.05
N GLY A 47 10.19 -0.94 -8.31
CA GLY A 47 9.78 0.20 -7.49
C GLY A 47 10.83 0.56 -6.46
N SER A 48 10.78 1.77 -5.89
CA SER A 48 11.79 2.26 -4.93
C SER A 48 11.67 1.61 -3.55
N LYS A 49 10.54 0.97 -3.24
CA LYS A 49 10.19 0.43 -1.91
C LYS A 49 10.35 1.45 -0.79
N PHE A 50 10.19 2.73 -1.12
CA PHE A 50 10.43 3.83 -0.18
C PHE A 50 9.54 3.71 1.07
N ARG A 51 8.26 3.33 0.89
CA ARG A 51 7.33 3.12 2.03
C ARG A 51 7.79 1.99 2.95
N CYS A 52 8.25 0.88 2.38
CA CYS A 52 8.81 -0.22 3.18
C CYS A 52 10.02 0.21 4.01
N LYS A 53 10.91 1.06 3.44
CA LYS A 53 12.04 1.64 4.17
C LYS A 53 11.59 2.53 5.34
N VAL A 54 10.58 3.37 5.11
CA VAL A 54 9.98 4.20 6.18
C VAL A 54 9.41 3.32 7.28
N ILE A 55 8.59 2.31 6.93
CA ILE A 55 7.97 1.38 7.89
C ILE A 55 9.05 0.68 8.72
N PHE A 56 10.10 0.16 8.09
CA PHE A 56 11.20 -0.48 8.80
C PHE A 56 11.78 0.41 9.90
N HIS A 57 12.12 1.66 9.56
CA HIS A 57 12.72 2.59 10.52
C HIS A 57 11.72 3.03 11.61
N VAL A 58 10.47 3.27 11.25
CA VAL A 58 9.42 3.66 12.20
C VAL A 58 9.12 2.50 13.17
N CYS A 59 8.99 1.27 12.66
CA CYS A 59 8.80 0.10 13.52
C CYS A 59 9.98 -0.10 14.49
N LYS A 60 11.20 0.11 14.03
CA LYS A 60 12.39 0.06 14.89
C LYS A 60 12.38 1.15 15.97
N LEU A 61 11.89 2.35 15.65
CA LEU A 61 11.75 3.46 16.61
C LEU A 61 10.71 3.15 17.71
N TYR A 62 9.64 2.42 17.37
CA TYR A 62 8.56 2.04 18.28
C TYR A 62 8.74 0.66 18.94
N ASP A 63 9.91 0.03 18.81
CA ASP A 63 10.20 -1.34 19.29
C ASP A 63 9.20 -2.39 18.81
N ILE A 64 8.65 -2.22 17.60
CA ILE A 64 7.78 -3.19 16.94
C ILE A 64 8.63 -4.34 16.40
N SER A 65 8.15 -5.57 16.61
CA SER A 65 8.86 -6.78 16.12
C SER A 65 9.05 -6.72 14.59
N ILE A 66 10.16 -7.29 14.12
CA ILE A 66 10.46 -7.35 12.68
C ILE A 66 9.34 -8.05 11.90
N LYS A 67 8.69 -9.05 12.50
CA LYS A 67 7.59 -9.77 11.88
C LYS A 67 6.34 -8.91 11.68
N ASN A 68 6.01 -8.07 12.66
CA ASN A 68 4.94 -7.08 12.52
C ASN A 68 5.32 -5.99 11.51
N ALA A 69 6.60 -5.56 11.49
CA ALA A 69 7.08 -4.62 10.47
C ALA A 69 6.96 -5.20 9.05
N GLU A 70 7.31 -6.48 8.84
CA GLU A 70 7.11 -7.20 7.58
C GLU A 70 5.61 -7.26 7.21
N THR A 71 4.74 -7.60 8.15
CA THR A 71 3.28 -7.63 7.94
C THR A 71 2.73 -6.27 7.51
N ILE A 72 3.13 -5.18 8.18
CA ILE A 72 2.71 -3.81 7.84
C ILE A 72 3.24 -3.42 6.46
N ALA A 73 4.51 -3.68 6.19
CA ALA A 73 5.13 -3.35 4.92
C ALA A 73 4.50 -4.10 3.74
N LEU A 74 4.26 -5.41 3.89
CA LEU A 74 3.55 -6.24 2.90
C LEU A 74 2.16 -5.70 2.62
N THR A 75 1.41 -5.36 3.67
CA THR A 75 0.06 -4.81 3.54
C THR A 75 0.07 -3.49 2.76
N LEU A 76 0.86 -2.51 3.21
CA LEU A 76 0.84 -1.16 2.63
C LEU A 76 1.47 -1.14 1.23
N GLU A 77 2.50 -1.96 0.98
CA GLU A 77 3.07 -2.07 -0.36
C GLU A 77 2.09 -2.73 -1.34
N ASN A 78 1.42 -3.82 -0.94
CA ASN A 78 0.44 -4.50 -1.79
C ASN A 78 -0.77 -3.60 -2.10
N LEU A 79 -1.28 -2.84 -1.11
CA LEU A 79 -2.32 -1.81 -1.31
C LEU A 79 -1.86 -0.72 -2.29
N HIS A 80 -0.62 -0.25 -2.14
CA HIS A 80 -0.07 0.75 -3.06
C HIS A 80 0.06 0.20 -4.49
N GLN A 81 0.52 -1.04 -4.66
CA GLN A 81 0.61 -1.65 -5.99
C GLN A 81 -0.79 -1.86 -6.59
N ALA A 82 -1.80 -2.20 -5.78
CA ALA A 82 -3.20 -2.27 -6.21
C ALA A 82 -3.70 -0.90 -6.70
N SER A 83 -3.42 0.18 -5.96
CA SER A 83 -3.82 1.53 -6.38
C SER A 83 -3.18 1.92 -7.71
N LEU A 84 -1.90 1.57 -7.94
CA LEU A 84 -1.24 1.84 -9.21
C LEU A 84 -1.88 1.13 -10.41
N ILE A 85 -2.38 -0.10 -10.20
CA ILE A 85 -3.10 -0.84 -11.27
C ILE A 85 -4.42 -0.13 -11.62
N HIS A 86 -5.15 0.36 -10.61
CA HIS A 86 -6.39 1.10 -10.82
C HIS A 86 -6.12 2.48 -11.42
N ASP A 87 -5.10 3.19 -10.94
CA ASP A 87 -4.67 4.48 -11.51
C ASP A 87 -4.31 4.35 -13.00
N ASP A 88 -3.56 3.29 -13.38
CA ASP A 88 -3.22 3.03 -14.80
C ASP A 88 -4.45 2.98 -15.72
N ILE A 89 -5.56 2.42 -15.22
CA ILE A 89 -6.83 2.36 -15.98
C ILE A 89 -7.49 3.73 -16.02
N GLN A 90 -7.51 4.43 -14.90
CA GLN A 90 -8.24 5.69 -14.72
C GLN A 90 -7.56 6.84 -15.46
N ASP A 91 -6.23 6.83 -15.49
CA ASP A 91 -5.39 7.84 -16.15
C ASP A 91 -5.08 7.44 -17.62
N GLU A 92 -5.58 6.29 -18.08
CA GLU A 92 -5.33 5.71 -19.42
C GLU A 92 -3.81 5.52 -19.71
N ASP A 93 -3.03 5.27 -18.66
CA ASP A 93 -1.59 5.03 -18.75
C ASP A 93 -1.29 3.67 -19.40
N GLU A 94 -0.80 3.65 -20.63
CA GLU A 94 -0.47 2.40 -21.34
C GLU A 94 0.84 1.77 -20.87
N ILE A 95 1.76 2.57 -20.33
CA ILE A 95 3.11 2.17 -19.94
C ILE A 95 3.43 2.69 -18.54
N ARG A 96 3.91 1.80 -17.68
CA ARG A 96 4.46 2.11 -16.36
C ARG A 96 5.86 1.56 -16.22
N ARG A 97 6.83 2.41 -15.84
CA ARG A 97 8.24 2.01 -15.64
C ARG A 97 8.83 1.26 -16.86
N SER A 98 8.49 1.72 -18.07
CA SER A 98 8.90 1.12 -19.35
C SER A 98 8.26 -0.24 -19.70
N PHE A 99 7.28 -0.71 -18.93
CA PHE A 99 6.51 -1.92 -19.19
C PHE A 99 5.05 -1.57 -19.49
N LYS A 100 4.40 -2.39 -20.33
CA LYS A 100 2.95 -2.25 -20.55
C LYS A 100 2.21 -2.46 -19.23
N THR A 101 1.19 -1.63 -18.99
CA THR A 101 0.29 -1.82 -17.85
C THR A 101 -0.57 -3.08 -18.04
N ILE A 102 -1.16 -3.61 -16.97
CA ILE A 102 -1.98 -4.85 -17.06
C ILE A 102 -3.15 -4.65 -18.04
N TRP A 103 -3.80 -3.46 -17.98
CA TRP A 103 -4.97 -3.21 -18.82
C TRP A 103 -4.63 -3.16 -20.31
N THR A 104 -3.46 -2.65 -20.69
CA THR A 104 -2.99 -2.67 -22.10
C THR A 104 -2.44 -4.01 -22.54
N LYS A 105 -1.84 -4.77 -21.62
CA LYS A 105 -1.29 -6.10 -21.91
C LYS A 105 -2.37 -7.16 -22.01
N GLU A 106 -3.39 -7.08 -21.18
CA GLU A 106 -4.44 -8.09 -21.06
C GLU A 106 -5.82 -7.48 -21.30
N SER A 107 -6.39 -6.76 -20.34
CA SER A 107 -7.66 -6.02 -20.47
C SER A 107 -7.95 -5.19 -19.22
N ILE A 108 -8.82 -4.18 -19.33
CA ILE A 108 -9.38 -3.42 -18.20
C ILE A 108 -10.02 -4.36 -17.19
N LYS A 109 -10.84 -5.33 -17.65
CA LYS A 109 -11.54 -6.27 -16.76
C LYS A 109 -10.56 -7.08 -15.92
N LYS A 110 -9.44 -7.50 -16.50
CA LYS A 110 -8.41 -8.25 -15.80
C LYS A 110 -7.68 -7.37 -14.78
N ALA A 111 -7.30 -6.16 -15.17
CA ALA A 111 -6.61 -5.21 -14.29
C ALA A 111 -7.45 -4.87 -13.06
N LEU A 112 -8.75 -4.61 -13.20
CA LEU A 112 -9.67 -4.40 -12.07
C LEU A 112 -9.65 -5.59 -11.11
N LEU A 113 -9.81 -6.82 -11.61
CA LEU A 113 -9.82 -8.03 -10.76
C LEU A 113 -8.49 -8.24 -10.03
N VAL A 114 -7.36 -7.94 -10.67
CA VAL A 114 -6.03 -8.03 -10.02
C VAL A 114 -5.91 -7.00 -8.90
N GLY A 115 -6.30 -5.75 -9.13
CA GLY A 115 -6.28 -4.71 -8.11
C GLY A 115 -7.17 -5.04 -6.91
N ASP A 116 -8.41 -5.48 -7.16
CA ASP A 116 -9.36 -5.89 -6.12
C ASP A 116 -8.83 -7.08 -5.29
N MET A 117 -8.29 -8.10 -5.97
CA MET A 117 -7.66 -9.25 -5.29
C MET A 117 -6.53 -8.79 -4.36
N MET A 118 -5.67 -7.89 -4.83
CA MET A 118 -4.56 -7.37 -4.02
C MET A 118 -5.05 -6.57 -2.80
N ILE A 119 -6.15 -5.84 -2.90
CA ILE A 119 -6.77 -5.15 -1.75
C ILE A 119 -7.22 -6.18 -0.71
N PHE A 120 -7.93 -7.25 -1.12
CA PHE A 120 -8.38 -8.29 -0.18
C PHE A 120 -7.23 -9.06 0.46
N GLU A 121 -6.18 -9.38 -0.31
CA GLU A 121 -4.96 -9.99 0.21
C GLU A 121 -4.30 -9.11 1.28
N SER A 122 -4.26 -7.80 1.05
CA SER A 122 -3.70 -6.84 2.00
C SER A 122 -4.48 -6.82 3.31
N MET A 123 -5.80 -6.78 3.25
CA MET A 123 -6.64 -6.83 4.45
C MET A 123 -6.45 -8.15 5.20
N LYS A 124 -6.37 -9.28 4.49
CA LYS A 124 -6.09 -10.58 5.08
C LYS A 124 -4.70 -10.61 5.74
N THR A 125 -3.70 -9.97 5.15
CA THR A 125 -2.33 -9.92 5.69
C THR A 125 -2.28 -9.21 7.04
N LEU A 126 -3.06 -8.13 7.25
CA LEU A 126 -3.15 -7.44 8.55
C LEU A 126 -3.60 -8.33 9.70
N LEU A 127 -4.37 -9.37 9.43
CA LEU A 127 -4.80 -10.32 10.46
C LEU A 127 -3.63 -11.16 11.04
N ASN A 128 -2.46 -11.14 10.39
CA ASN A 128 -1.26 -11.85 10.85
C ASN A 128 -0.40 -11.02 11.82
N LEU A 129 -0.87 -9.85 12.26
CA LEU A 129 -0.19 -9.07 13.30
C LEU A 129 -0.14 -9.88 14.62
N GLU A 130 1.07 -10.10 15.13
CA GLU A 130 1.30 -10.90 16.32
C GLU A 130 1.29 -10.05 17.60
N ASN A 131 0.93 -10.67 18.72
CA ASN A 131 0.87 -10.03 20.04
C ASN A 131 0.04 -8.75 20.06
N THR A 132 -1.02 -8.70 19.26
CA THR A 132 -1.90 -7.55 19.06
C THR A 132 -3.25 -7.83 19.72
N SER A 133 -3.75 -6.91 20.56
CA SER A 133 -5.07 -7.05 21.13
C SER A 133 -6.16 -6.86 20.06
N ILE A 134 -7.38 -7.36 20.35
CA ILE A 134 -8.52 -7.17 19.45
C ILE A 134 -8.81 -5.67 19.24
N GLU A 135 -8.67 -4.87 20.29
CA GLU A 135 -8.86 -3.41 20.25
C GLU A 135 -7.84 -2.73 19.37
N GLN A 136 -6.56 -3.10 19.47
CA GLN A 136 -5.51 -2.58 18.59
C GLN A 136 -5.75 -2.99 17.14
N LEU A 137 -6.08 -4.27 16.89
CA LEU A 137 -6.38 -4.76 15.54
C LEU A 137 -7.56 -4.00 14.92
N LYS A 138 -8.63 -3.78 15.71
CA LYS A 138 -9.78 -2.99 15.28
C LYS A 138 -9.37 -1.56 14.91
N LEU A 139 -8.58 -0.90 15.75
CA LEU A 139 -8.08 0.46 15.48
C LEU A 139 -7.21 0.51 14.22
N VAL A 140 -6.36 -0.49 13.98
CA VAL A 140 -5.56 -0.59 12.77
C VAL A 140 -6.45 -0.71 11.54
N PHE A 141 -7.47 -1.58 11.57
CA PHE A 141 -8.41 -1.72 10.46
C PHE A 141 -9.23 -0.45 10.20
N GLU A 142 -9.78 0.16 11.25
CA GLU A 142 -10.52 1.42 11.15
C GLU A 142 -9.65 2.50 10.51
N ASN A 143 -8.41 2.66 11.00
CA ASN A 143 -7.46 3.62 10.48
C ASN A 143 -7.10 3.36 9.00
N CYS A 144 -6.88 2.10 8.60
CA CYS A 144 -6.64 1.74 7.21
C CYS A 144 -7.84 2.07 6.32
N LEU A 145 -9.05 1.66 6.72
CA LEU A 145 -10.26 1.85 5.93
C LEU A 145 -10.61 3.33 5.75
N GLU A 146 -10.47 4.15 6.82
CA GLU A 146 -10.69 5.60 6.75
C GLU A 146 -9.72 6.26 5.76
N ASN A 147 -8.43 5.96 5.85
CA ASN A 147 -7.42 6.54 4.97
C ASN A 147 -7.55 6.08 3.52
N LEU A 148 -7.86 4.80 3.28
CA LEU A 148 -8.13 4.29 1.93
C LEU A 148 -9.39 4.91 1.33
N SER A 149 -10.44 5.13 2.13
CA SER A 149 -11.66 5.81 1.68
C SER A 149 -11.40 7.26 1.28
N LEU A 150 -10.57 7.99 2.04
CA LEU A 150 -10.15 9.35 1.70
C LEU A 150 -9.37 9.37 0.38
N MET A 151 -8.48 8.40 0.17
CA MET A 151 -7.70 8.28 -1.06
C MET A 151 -8.59 8.05 -2.29
N VAL A 152 -9.57 7.15 -2.18
CA VAL A 152 -10.56 6.89 -3.25
C VAL A 152 -11.39 8.14 -3.55
N ALA A 153 -11.84 8.87 -2.51
CA ALA A 153 -12.58 10.11 -2.69
C ALA A 153 -11.74 11.19 -3.39
N ALA A 154 -10.45 11.31 -3.03
CA ALA A 154 -9.53 12.27 -3.66
C ALA A 154 -9.29 11.91 -5.14
N GLN A 155 -9.12 10.64 -5.46
CA GLN A 155 -8.99 10.18 -6.85
C GLN A 155 -10.26 10.50 -7.66
N ASN A 156 -11.45 10.26 -7.10
CA ASN A 156 -12.69 10.63 -7.78
C ASN A 156 -12.80 12.15 -8.02
N CYS A 157 -12.41 12.97 -7.05
CA CYS A 157 -12.35 14.43 -7.25
C CYS A 157 -11.43 14.82 -8.41
N GLU A 158 -10.25 14.21 -8.50
CA GLU A 158 -9.30 14.47 -9.59
C GLU A 158 -9.90 14.12 -10.96
N LEU A 159 -10.52 12.95 -11.09
CA LEU A 159 -11.19 12.52 -12.33
C LEU A 159 -12.36 13.44 -12.74
N ASP A 160 -13.15 13.91 -11.77
CA ASP A 160 -14.25 14.84 -12.04
C ASP A 160 -13.76 16.22 -12.50
N LEU A 161 -12.58 16.63 -12.05
CA LEU A 161 -11.98 17.90 -12.43
C LEU A 161 -11.38 17.84 -13.84
N GLN A 162 -10.72 16.72 -14.20
CA GLN A 162 -10.22 16.50 -15.55
C GLN A 162 -11.35 16.63 -16.60
N LYS A 163 -12.58 16.19 -16.27
CA LYS A 163 -13.73 16.27 -17.17
C LYS A 163 -14.31 17.69 -17.30
N LYS A 164 -14.14 18.56 -16.31
CA LYS A 164 -14.83 19.85 -16.24
C LYS A 164 -14.02 21.02 -16.76
N GLU A 165 -12.73 20.85 -17.09
CA GLU A 165 -11.80 21.92 -17.45
C GLU A 165 -11.82 23.12 -16.46
N VAL A 166 -12.07 22.85 -15.17
CA VAL A 166 -12.18 23.87 -14.12
C VAL A 166 -10.79 24.20 -13.58
N CYS A 167 -10.46 25.48 -13.54
CA CYS A 167 -9.29 25.95 -12.82
C CYS A 167 -9.53 25.82 -11.31
N LEU A 168 -8.77 24.96 -10.66
CA LEU A 168 -8.76 24.84 -9.21
C LEU A 168 -8.04 26.01 -8.55
N SER A 169 -8.51 26.41 -7.38
CA SER A 169 -7.68 27.19 -6.46
C SER A 169 -6.50 26.31 -5.96
N PHE A 170 -5.43 26.97 -5.55
CA PHE A 170 -4.26 26.28 -4.98
C PHE A 170 -4.65 25.40 -3.77
N GLU A 171 -5.57 25.85 -2.91
CA GLU A 171 -6.00 25.09 -1.72
C GLU A 171 -6.82 23.85 -2.08
N GLU A 172 -7.67 23.91 -3.09
CA GLU A 172 -8.41 22.73 -3.57
C GLU A 172 -7.45 21.71 -4.19
N TYR A 173 -6.54 22.15 -5.04
CA TYR A 173 -5.49 21.28 -5.60
C TYR A 173 -4.64 20.63 -4.51
N ARG A 174 -4.15 21.45 -3.56
CA ARG A 174 -3.37 20.97 -2.41
C ARG A 174 -4.13 19.91 -1.62
N THR A 175 -5.42 20.15 -1.35
CA THR A 175 -6.26 19.20 -0.59
C THR A 175 -6.36 17.86 -1.29
N ILE A 176 -6.60 17.84 -2.60
CA ILE A 176 -6.67 16.61 -3.40
C ILE A 176 -5.34 15.85 -3.38
N VAL A 177 -4.23 16.53 -3.66
CA VAL A 177 -2.89 15.91 -3.67
C VAL A 177 -2.53 15.33 -2.30
N LEU A 178 -2.83 16.05 -1.22
CA LEU A 178 -2.58 15.57 0.13
C LEU A 178 -3.39 14.31 0.43
N HIS A 179 -4.69 14.30 0.15
CA HIS A 179 -5.54 13.13 0.42
C HIS A 179 -5.27 11.94 -0.52
N LYS A 180 -4.72 12.17 -1.71
CA LYS A 180 -4.27 11.09 -2.61
C LYS A 180 -2.96 10.46 -2.14
N THR A 181 -2.02 11.26 -1.64
CA THR A 181 -0.62 10.82 -1.41
C THR A 181 -0.31 10.50 0.05
N LEU A 182 -0.78 11.33 1.01
CA LEU A 182 -0.45 11.20 2.42
C LEU A 182 -0.97 9.92 3.10
N PRO A 183 -2.10 9.32 2.74
CA PRO A 183 -2.65 8.19 3.49
C PRO A 183 -1.65 7.05 3.70
N PHE A 184 -0.90 6.66 2.68
CA PHE A 184 0.10 5.60 2.82
C PHE A 184 1.26 6.00 3.74
N PHE A 185 1.70 7.26 3.72
CA PHE A 185 2.71 7.75 4.66
C PHE A 185 2.16 7.79 6.08
N TYR A 186 0.97 8.36 6.26
CA TYR A 186 0.33 8.40 7.56
C TYR A 186 0.15 7.00 8.16
N LEU A 187 -0.31 6.02 7.38
CA LEU A 187 -0.43 4.63 7.82
C LEU A 187 0.92 4.01 8.20
N SER A 188 2.01 4.40 7.52
CA SER A 188 3.36 3.93 7.85
C SER A 188 3.84 4.36 9.25
N PHE A 189 3.28 5.44 9.79
CA PHE A 189 3.57 5.92 11.15
C PHE A 189 2.49 5.51 12.15
N SER A 190 1.23 5.64 11.78
CA SER A 190 0.10 5.45 12.71
C SER A 190 -0.10 3.99 13.12
N ILE A 191 0.12 3.02 12.21
CA ILE A 191 -0.02 1.60 12.56
C ILE A 191 1.02 1.17 13.61
N PRO A 192 2.33 1.44 13.45
CA PRO A 192 3.30 1.16 14.51
C PRO A 192 3.00 1.89 15.83
N ALA A 193 2.53 3.14 15.77
CA ALA A 193 2.13 3.90 16.95
C ALA A 193 0.95 3.26 17.70
N ILE A 194 -0.07 2.77 16.99
CA ILE A 194 -1.19 2.01 17.58
C ILE A 194 -0.69 0.74 18.27
N LEU A 195 0.19 -0.01 17.61
CA LEU A 195 0.72 -1.26 18.17
C LEU A 195 1.61 -1.03 19.41
N SER A 196 2.29 0.11 19.50
CA SER A 196 3.10 0.49 20.67
C SER A 196 2.30 1.16 21.81
N ASN A 197 0.97 1.19 21.72
CA ASN A 197 0.07 1.82 22.69
C ASN A 197 0.27 3.34 22.85
N VAL A 198 0.73 4.03 21.83
CA VAL A 198 0.74 5.50 21.82
C VAL A 198 -0.69 6.02 21.90
N LYS A 199 -0.92 7.04 22.72
CA LYS A 199 -2.27 7.58 22.92
C LYS A 199 -2.82 8.17 21.61
N LYS A 200 -4.10 7.89 21.32
CA LYS A 200 -4.77 8.34 20.08
C LYS A 200 -4.59 9.84 19.80
N LYS A 201 -4.53 10.69 20.85
CA LYS A 201 -4.29 12.14 20.71
C LYS A 201 -2.90 12.50 20.15
N GLU A 202 -1.92 11.64 20.36
CA GLU A 202 -0.55 11.83 19.86
C GLU A 202 -0.42 11.35 18.41
N ILE A 203 -1.20 10.34 18.04
CA ILE A 203 -1.25 9.80 16.67
C ILE A 203 -1.89 10.79 15.70
N VAL A 204 -2.91 11.55 16.13
CA VAL A 204 -3.59 12.56 15.29
C VAL A 204 -2.68 13.75 14.95
N ASN A 205 -1.59 13.94 15.69
CA ASN A 205 -0.63 15.01 15.48
C ASN A 205 0.60 14.57 14.65
N LEU A 206 0.60 13.34 14.13
CA LEU A 206 1.59 12.84 13.18
C LEU A 206 1.24 13.26 11.75
#